data_b63b0e3dda25418dd0f8a5daad969492
#
_entry.id   b63b0e3dda25418dd0f8a5daad969492
#
_cell.length_a   1.000
_cell.length_b   1.000
_cell.length_c   1.000
_cell.angle_alpha   90.00
_cell.angle_beta   90.00
_cell.angle_gamma   90.00
#
_symmetry.space_group_name_H-M   'P 1'
#
loop_
_entity.id
_entity.type
_entity.pdbx_description
1 polymer ?
#
loop_
_entity_poly.entity_id
_entity_poly.type
_entity_poly.pdbx_seq_one_letter_code
_entity_poly.pdbx_strand_id
1 'polypeptide(L)'
;KKKKKNYFLCDFVRMIQYPKGGGFLIRHNDYDEQYGKDVVAALLPLSTKKNKKNSGKFATYEKGGLYFIHKNKKVMIDDYVESGDLILFNAKVDHGVNTIDPHKKVDLANLSGRLTLNFSVASFYK
;
A
#
# COMPACT_ATOMS: atom_id res chain seq x y z
N LYS A 1 -14.42 -32.28 -19.36
CA LYS A 1 -13.08 -31.72 -19.66
C LYS A 1 -13.11 -30.21 -19.28
N LYS A 2 -12.47 -29.80 -18.17
CA LYS A 2 -12.31 -28.38 -17.85
C LYS A 2 -11.42 -27.75 -18.93
N LYS A 3 -11.92 -26.78 -19.68
CA LYS A 3 -11.11 -25.97 -20.60
C LYS A 3 -10.01 -25.30 -19.76
N LYS A 4 -8.73 -25.60 -20.03
CA LYS A 4 -7.61 -24.82 -19.50
C LYS A 4 -7.81 -23.39 -20.00
N LYS A 5 -8.11 -22.44 -19.10
CA LYS A 5 -8.10 -21.03 -19.45
C LYS A 5 -6.63 -20.64 -19.68
N ASN A 6 -6.30 -20.20 -20.87
CA ASN A 6 -5.00 -19.64 -21.14
C ASN A 6 -4.95 -18.26 -20.50
N TYR A 7 -4.06 -18.07 -19.55
CA TYR A 7 -3.76 -16.76 -18.95
C TYR A 7 -2.28 -16.47 -19.08
N PHE A 8 -1.92 -15.22 -19.10
CA PHE A 8 -0.53 -14.78 -19.01
C PHE A 8 -0.38 -13.83 -17.82
N LEU A 9 0.80 -13.86 -17.22
CA LEU A 9 1.18 -12.99 -16.11
C LEU A 9 1.93 -11.79 -16.68
N CYS A 10 1.69 -10.64 -16.11
CA CYS A 10 2.37 -9.40 -16.45
C CYS A 10 2.74 -8.67 -15.17
N ASP A 11 4.00 -8.32 -15.02
CA ASP A 11 4.46 -7.44 -13.97
C ASP A 11 4.07 -5.99 -14.30
N PHE A 12 3.62 -5.26 -13.30
CA PHE A 12 3.34 -3.84 -13.47
C PHE A 12 3.64 -3.05 -12.21
N VAL A 13 3.91 -1.77 -12.41
CA VAL A 13 4.15 -0.81 -11.33
C VAL A 13 3.04 0.23 -11.35
N ARG A 14 2.43 0.47 -10.18
CA ARG A 14 1.42 1.52 -10.02
C ARG A 14 1.90 2.54 -9.00
N MET A 15 1.76 3.82 -9.33
CA MET A 15 1.80 4.88 -8.34
C MET A 15 0.40 5.07 -7.76
N ILE A 16 0.29 4.99 -6.44
CA ILE A 16 -0.97 5.14 -5.71
C ILE A 16 -0.84 6.34 -4.79
N GLN A 17 -1.82 7.22 -4.86
CA GLN A 17 -1.97 8.34 -3.94
C GLN A 17 -3.16 8.11 -3.00
N TYR A 18 -2.92 8.31 -1.72
CA TYR A 18 -3.95 8.46 -0.69
C TYR A 18 -3.93 9.93 -0.24
N PRO A 19 -4.84 10.77 -0.76
CA PRO A 19 -4.79 12.21 -0.51
C PRO A 19 -5.07 12.53 0.96
N LYS A 20 -4.54 13.67 1.42
CA LYS A 20 -4.92 14.25 2.73
C LYS A 20 -6.42 14.50 2.76
N GLY A 21 -7.00 14.37 3.94
CA GLY A 21 -8.41 14.67 4.17
C GLY A 21 -9.37 13.53 3.82
N GLY A 22 -8.87 12.34 3.42
CA GLY A 22 -9.80 11.27 3.11
C GLY A 22 -9.24 10.01 2.44
N GLY A 23 -8.01 10.03 1.97
CA GLY A 23 -7.42 8.84 1.33
C GLY A 23 -7.32 7.67 2.29
N PHE A 24 -7.89 6.51 1.93
CA PHE A 24 -7.83 5.29 2.73
C PHE A 24 -7.93 4.04 1.85
N LEU A 25 -7.63 2.90 2.44
CA LEU A 25 -7.88 1.59 1.85
C LEU A 25 -8.39 0.65 2.94
N ILE A 26 -9.52 0.01 2.70
CA ILE A 26 -10.10 -0.95 3.65
C ILE A 26 -9.17 -2.15 3.83
N ARG A 27 -9.33 -2.87 4.94
CA ARG A 27 -8.61 -4.12 5.21
C ARG A 27 -8.90 -5.14 4.11
N HIS A 28 -7.83 -5.71 3.54
CA HIS A 28 -7.86 -6.76 2.53
C HIS A 28 -6.52 -7.53 2.56
N ASN A 29 -6.38 -8.53 1.70
CA ASN A 29 -5.10 -9.10 1.33
C ASN A 29 -5.04 -9.21 -0.20
N ASP A 30 -3.84 -9.33 -0.74
CA ASP A 30 -3.57 -9.39 -2.18
C ASP A 30 -3.47 -10.83 -2.69
N TYR A 31 -3.83 -11.81 -1.86
CA TYR A 31 -3.71 -13.21 -2.23
C TYR A 31 -4.74 -13.61 -3.26
N ASP A 32 -4.26 -14.24 -4.34
CA ASP A 32 -5.07 -14.91 -5.34
C ASP A 32 -4.48 -16.31 -5.59
N GLU A 33 -5.31 -17.36 -5.48
CA GLU A 33 -4.90 -18.77 -5.65
C GLU A 33 -4.20 -19.05 -6.98
N GLN A 34 -4.53 -18.31 -8.02
CA GLN A 34 -3.92 -18.47 -9.34
C GLN A 34 -2.43 -18.09 -9.40
N TYR A 35 -1.93 -17.28 -8.45
CA TYR A 35 -0.51 -16.89 -8.37
C TYR A 35 0.33 -17.84 -7.52
N GLY A 36 -0.28 -18.84 -6.88
CA GLY A 36 0.42 -19.75 -5.98
C GLY A 36 0.50 -19.29 -4.53
N LYS A 37 1.18 -20.09 -3.69
CA LYS A 37 1.11 -19.92 -2.22
C LYS A 37 2.04 -18.86 -1.65
N ASP A 38 3.11 -18.53 -2.37
CA ASP A 38 4.24 -17.74 -1.85
C ASP A 38 4.46 -16.44 -2.63
N VAL A 39 3.36 -15.75 -2.94
CA VAL A 39 3.42 -14.45 -3.60
C VAL A 39 3.86 -13.39 -2.60
N VAL A 40 4.88 -12.65 -2.97
CA VAL A 40 5.40 -11.50 -2.22
C VAL A 40 4.89 -10.22 -2.88
N ALA A 41 4.25 -9.38 -2.08
CA ALA A 41 3.91 -8.02 -2.46
C ALA A 41 5.08 -7.08 -2.10
N ALA A 42 5.31 -6.07 -2.93
CA ALA A 42 6.35 -5.08 -2.72
C ALA A 42 5.80 -3.66 -2.84
N LEU A 43 6.08 -2.84 -1.83
CA LEU A 43 5.71 -1.43 -1.81
C LEU A 43 6.95 -0.57 -1.57
N LEU A 44 7.05 0.54 -2.28
CA LEU A 44 8.08 1.55 -2.09
C LEU A 44 7.40 2.88 -1.74
N PRO A 45 7.41 3.31 -0.46
CA PRO A 45 6.92 4.62 -0.06
C PRO A 45 7.67 5.74 -0.78
N LEU A 46 6.92 6.69 -1.35
CA LEU A 46 7.43 7.93 -1.94
C LEU A 46 7.18 9.13 -1.03
N SER A 47 6.56 8.89 0.11
CA SER A 47 6.22 9.90 1.11
C SER A 47 6.56 9.38 2.50
N THR A 48 6.87 10.30 3.41
CA THR A 48 7.18 9.98 4.81
C THR A 48 6.09 10.51 5.72
N LYS A 49 5.67 9.70 6.70
CA LYS A 49 4.79 10.14 7.76
C LYS A 49 5.56 10.99 8.75
N LYS A 50 5.00 12.14 9.15
CA LYS A 50 5.56 12.96 10.20
C LYS A 50 5.51 12.19 11.53
N ASN A 51 6.65 11.97 12.14
CA ASN A 51 6.80 11.37 13.46
C ASN A 51 7.81 12.17 14.30
N LYS A 52 8.07 11.74 15.54
CA LYS A 52 9.03 12.41 16.43
C LYS A 52 10.46 12.44 15.89
N LYS A 53 10.83 11.46 15.03
CA LYS A 53 12.16 11.38 14.41
C LYS A 53 12.23 12.21 13.12
N ASN A 54 11.11 12.29 12.39
CA ASN A 54 10.99 12.94 11.08
C ASN A 54 10.08 14.16 11.17
N SER A 55 10.48 15.17 11.95
CA SER A 55 9.83 16.50 11.93
C SER A 55 10.18 17.31 10.67
N GLY A 56 10.88 16.69 9.72
CA GLY A 56 11.61 17.35 8.66
C GLY A 56 10.86 17.55 7.36
N LYS A 57 11.60 18.13 6.45
CA LYS A 57 11.29 18.68 5.12
C LYS A 57 10.53 17.73 4.17
N PHE A 58 10.51 16.42 4.45
CA PHE A 58 9.97 15.37 3.58
C PHE A 58 8.70 14.69 4.10
N ALA A 59 8.22 15.09 5.30
CA ALA A 59 6.97 14.55 5.83
C ALA A 59 5.79 15.16 5.08
N THR A 60 5.02 14.33 4.39
CA THR A 60 3.90 14.77 3.55
C THR A 60 2.53 14.58 4.20
N TYR A 61 2.43 13.83 5.31
CA TYR A 61 1.21 13.63 6.10
C TYR A 61 1.54 13.34 7.57
N GLU A 62 0.54 13.44 8.45
CA GLU A 62 0.73 13.33 9.90
C GLU A 62 -0.03 12.13 10.51
N LYS A 63 -1.24 11.86 10.03
CA LYS A 63 -2.12 10.82 10.58
C LYS A 63 -2.50 9.79 9.53
N GLY A 64 -2.83 8.60 9.99
CA GLY A 64 -3.18 7.48 9.12
C GLY A 64 -1.96 6.68 8.69
N GLY A 65 -2.06 6.03 7.51
CA GLY A 65 -0.97 5.28 6.91
C GLY A 65 -1.19 3.76 6.84
N LEU A 66 -0.24 3.09 6.20
CA LEU A 66 -0.24 1.63 6.01
C LEU A 66 -0.20 0.91 7.36
N TYR A 67 -1.05 -0.09 7.49
CA TYR A 67 -1.03 -1.02 8.61
C TYR A 67 -1.09 -2.48 8.14
N PHE A 68 -0.50 -3.37 8.92
CA PHE A 68 -0.66 -4.81 8.81
C PHE A 68 -1.44 -5.35 10.00
N ILE A 69 -2.09 -6.51 9.81
CA ILE A 69 -2.71 -7.27 10.90
C ILE A 69 -1.81 -8.45 11.25
N HIS A 70 -1.28 -8.43 12.45
CA HIS A 70 -0.49 -9.54 13.00
C HIS A 70 -1.11 -10.02 14.32
N LYS A 71 -1.45 -11.31 14.42
CA LYS A 71 -2.10 -11.91 15.60
C LYS A 71 -3.29 -11.08 16.10
N ASN A 72 -4.18 -10.69 15.17
CA ASN A 72 -5.35 -9.83 15.41
C ASN A 72 -5.04 -8.42 15.94
N LYS A 73 -3.79 -7.99 15.91
CA LYS A 73 -3.40 -6.62 16.28
C LYS A 73 -3.01 -5.83 15.04
N LYS A 74 -3.42 -4.56 15.02
CA LYS A 74 -3.02 -3.61 13.99
C LYS A 74 -1.62 -3.08 14.30
N VAL A 75 -0.70 -3.24 13.36
CA VAL A 75 0.67 -2.69 13.41
C VAL A 75 0.78 -1.61 12.34
N MET A 76 1.07 -0.39 12.75
CA MET A 76 1.24 0.75 11.83
C MET A 76 2.64 0.71 11.22
N ILE A 77 2.71 0.37 9.94
CA ILE A 77 3.98 0.21 9.23
C ILE A 77 4.63 1.56 8.92
N ASP A 78 3.83 2.54 8.53
CA ASP A 78 4.33 3.88 8.20
C ASP A 78 4.93 4.65 9.40
N ASP A 79 4.84 4.10 10.62
CA ASP A 79 5.53 4.65 11.80
C ASP A 79 7.02 4.25 11.85
N TYR A 80 7.42 3.27 11.03
CA TYR A 80 8.77 2.65 11.04
C TYR A 80 9.53 2.84 9.73
N VAL A 81 8.86 3.26 8.65
CA VAL A 81 9.44 3.37 7.31
C VAL A 81 9.47 4.81 6.82
N GLU A 82 10.39 5.08 5.90
CA GLU A 82 10.58 6.38 5.26
C GLU A 82 10.45 6.27 3.73
N SER A 83 10.42 7.42 3.07
CA SER A 83 10.47 7.48 1.61
C SER A 83 11.74 6.81 1.08
N GLY A 84 11.59 5.87 0.15
CA GLY A 84 12.69 5.10 -0.43
C GLY A 84 12.95 3.74 0.21
N ASP A 85 12.33 3.43 1.36
CA ASP A 85 12.39 2.08 1.94
C ASP A 85 11.62 1.09 1.06
N LEU A 86 12.02 -0.17 1.09
CA LEU A 86 11.31 -1.26 0.42
C LEU A 86 10.57 -2.12 1.45
N ILE A 87 9.25 -2.18 1.34
CA ILE A 87 8.39 -3.01 2.17
C ILE A 87 8.06 -4.29 1.40
N LEU A 88 8.52 -5.43 1.90
CA LEU A 88 8.20 -6.75 1.36
C LEU A 88 7.32 -7.51 2.34
N PHE A 89 6.25 -8.11 1.85
CA PHE A 89 5.35 -8.90 2.68
C PHE A 89 4.66 -10.01 1.87
N ASN A 90 4.25 -11.07 2.54
CA ASN A 90 3.47 -12.12 1.90
C ASN A 90 2.07 -11.58 1.55
N ALA A 91 1.61 -11.83 0.32
CA ALA A 91 0.31 -11.35 -0.17
C ALA A 91 -0.90 -11.79 0.69
N LYS A 92 -0.74 -12.83 1.52
CA LYS A 92 -1.76 -13.27 2.49
C LYS A 92 -1.88 -12.39 3.73
N VAL A 93 -0.94 -11.47 3.95
CA VAL A 93 -1.00 -10.57 5.10
C VAL A 93 -2.14 -9.59 4.90
N ASP A 94 -3.09 -9.61 5.83
CA ASP A 94 -4.15 -8.60 5.87
C ASP A 94 -3.56 -7.23 6.15
N HIS A 95 -3.91 -6.29 5.31
CA HIS A 95 -3.42 -4.92 5.41
C HIS A 95 -4.44 -3.90 4.93
N GLY A 96 -4.12 -2.64 5.09
CA GLY A 96 -4.92 -1.52 4.61
C GLY A 96 -4.24 -0.19 4.91
N VAL A 97 -4.90 0.90 4.56
CA VAL A 97 -4.41 2.26 4.83
C VAL A 97 -5.45 3.00 5.65
N ASN A 98 -5.10 3.37 6.88
CA ASN A 98 -5.95 4.25 7.69
C ASN A 98 -6.05 5.62 7.02
N THR A 99 -7.20 6.26 7.18
CA THR A 99 -7.49 7.57 6.58
C THR A 99 -6.38 8.59 6.83
N ILE A 100 -5.86 9.15 5.74
CA ILE A 100 -4.76 10.11 5.76
C ILE A 100 -5.29 11.48 6.16
N ASP A 101 -4.74 12.03 7.25
CA ASP A 101 -5.05 13.37 7.76
C ASP A 101 -6.55 13.72 7.73
N PRO A 102 -7.43 12.94 8.39
CA PRO A 102 -8.89 13.06 8.25
C PRO A 102 -9.47 14.43 8.65
N HIS A 103 -8.68 15.22 9.39
CA HIS A 103 -9.05 16.54 9.84
C HIS A 103 -8.73 17.65 8.82
N LYS A 104 -8.07 17.31 7.71
CA LYS A 104 -7.72 18.27 6.65
C LYS A 104 -8.75 18.24 5.52
N LYS A 105 -8.84 19.34 4.77
CA LYS A 105 -9.61 19.38 3.55
C LYS A 105 -8.95 18.50 2.48
N VAL A 106 -9.77 17.77 1.72
CA VAL A 106 -9.28 16.96 0.60
C VAL A 106 -8.66 17.87 -0.45
N ASP A 107 -7.46 17.52 -0.89
CA ASP A 107 -6.73 18.19 -1.96
C ASP A 107 -6.32 17.15 -3.00
N LEU A 108 -6.99 17.18 -4.15
CA LEU A 108 -6.70 16.31 -5.29
C LEU A 108 -5.85 17.00 -6.36
N ALA A 109 -5.64 18.31 -6.23
CA ALA A 109 -4.87 19.08 -7.20
C ALA A 109 -3.36 18.91 -7.00
N ASN A 110 -2.93 18.53 -5.81
CA ASN A 110 -1.54 18.37 -5.46
C ASN A 110 -1.19 16.93 -5.07
N LEU A 111 0.03 16.51 -5.36
CA LEU A 111 0.58 15.23 -4.90
C LEU A 111 0.91 15.32 -3.40
N SER A 112 -0.13 15.32 -2.56
CA SER A 112 -0.02 15.39 -1.11
C SER A 112 -0.61 14.15 -0.44
N GLY A 113 -0.23 13.90 0.81
CA GLY A 113 -0.66 12.72 1.54
C GLY A 113 0.33 11.55 1.40
N ARG A 114 -0.20 10.34 1.40
CA ARG A 114 0.61 9.13 1.27
C ARG A 114 0.75 8.75 -0.21
N LEU A 115 1.98 8.68 -0.67
CA LEU A 115 2.36 8.23 -2.01
C LEU A 115 3.15 6.93 -1.91
N THR A 116 2.89 5.99 -2.79
CA THR A 116 3.63 4.72 -2.85
C THR A 116 3.67 4.16 -4.26
N LEU A 117 4.75 3.48 -4.61
CA LEU A 117 4.78 2.56 -5.75
C LEU A 117 4.39 1.17 -5.25
N ASN A 118 3.52 0.52 -5.98
CA ASN A 118 3.12 -0.87 -5.76
C ASN A 118 3.62 -1.71 -6.95
N PHE A 119 4.43 -2.71 -6.64
CA PHE A 119 4.90 -3.70 -7.61
C PHE A 119 4.00 -4.92 -7.49
N SER A 120 3.30 -5.24 -8.56
CA SER A 120 2.27 -6.27 -8.59
C SER A 120 2.38 -7.13 -9.84
N VAL A 121 1.77 -8.31 -9.75
CA VAL A 121 1.55 -9.19 -10.90
C VAL A 121 0.06 -9.17 -11.24
N ALA A 122 -0.27 -9.06 -12.51
CA ALA A 122 -1.63 -9.18 -13.00
C ALA A 122 -1.77 -10.37 -13.93
N SER A 123 -2.90 -11.06 -13.86
CA SER A 123 -3.27 -12.10 -14.81
C SER A 123 -4.31 -11.59 -15.79
N PHE A 124 -4.09 -11.89 -17.06
CA PHE A 124 -5.05 -11.57 -18.11
C PHE A 124 -5.55 -12.86 -18.74
N TYR A 125 -6.84 -12.94 -18.97
CA TYR A 125 -7.48 -14.05 -19.68
C TYR A 125 -7.56 -13.74 -21.18
N LYS A 126 -7.27 -14.77 -21.96
CA LYS A 126 -7.42 -14.71 -23.41
C LYS A 126 -8.72 -15.39 -23.82
#